data_b9fd08e06e79b72b544220653a286696
#
_entry.id   b9fd08e06e79b72b544220653a286696
#
_cell.length_a   1.000
_cell.length_b   1.000
_cell.length_c   1.000
_cell.angle_alpha   90.00
_cell.angle_beta   90.00
_cell.angle_gamma   90.00
#
_symmetry.space_group_name_H-M   'P 1'
#
loop_
_entity.id
_entity.type
_entity.pdbx_description
1 polymer ?
#
loop_
_entity_poly.entity_id
_entity_poly.type
_entity_poly.pdbx_seq_one_letter_code
_entity_poly.pdbx_strand_id
1 'polypeptide(L)'
;MHIHLWPYKAIYIGVSPDNDVHAHHAVQICIGLDRDISVQDYKAQSIHTGQCIVIFEDVPHKLFAQDDQIVVIYLEPEDRHNQQFLTALRQTRSDGINTLPLTGKELGYISQHLFTDVDIDKVWKTVNKAVGLVYSPALSSRPEDKRVRAVIDIIASQRGCAIDMAFLSSKVFLSPSRLTHLFKQEVGIPISRFIVWW
;
A
#
# COMPACT_ATOMS: atom_id res chain seq x y z
N MET A 1 13.51 4.59 -3.14
CA MET A 1 12.05 4.62 -2.94
C MET A 1 11.37 4.36 -4.27
N HIS A 2 10.50 3.36 -4.35
CA HIS A 2 9.74 3.01 -5.55
C HIS A 2 8.26 2.93 -5.22
N ILE A 3 7.43 3.46 -6.11
CA ILE A 3 5.98 3.42 -6.00
C ILE A 3 5.44 2.81 -7.28
N HIS A 4 4.59 1.81 -7.12
CA HIS A 4 3.91 1.15 -8.21
C HIS A 4 2.41 1.23 -7.98
N LEU A 5 1.68 1.62 -9.02
CA LEU A 5 0.24 1.83 -8.97
C LEU A 5 -0.47 0.97 -10.00
N TRP A 6 -1.59 0.43 -9.57
CA TRP A 6 -2.58 -0.23 -10.41
C TRP A 6 -3.96 0.27 -10.01
N PRO A 7 -4.98 0.10 -10.82
CA PRO A 7 -6.33 0.34 -10.38
C PRO A 7 -6.62 -0.38 -9.07
N TYR A 8 -7.05 0.39 -8.05
CA TYR A 8 -7.45 -0.10 -6.72
C TYR A 8 -6.33 -0.71 -5.86
N LYS A 9 -5.05 -0.53 -6.24
CA LYS A 9 -3.89 -1.04 -5.50
C LYS A 9 -2.71 -0.08 -5.62
N ALA A 10 -1.92 -0.01 -4.56
CA ALA A 10 -0.63 0.67 -4.59
C ALA A 10 0.41 -0.16 -3.85
N ILE A 11 1.65 -0.13 -4.31
CA ILE A 11 2.78 -0.74 -3.60
C ILE A 11 3.85 0.32 -3.42
N TYR A 12 4.25 0.51 -2.18
CA TYR A 12 5.40 1.31 -1.79
C TYR A 12 6.55 0.39 -1.42
N ILE A 13 7.75 0.73 -1.87
CA ILE A 13 8.98 0.03 -1.54
C ILE A 13 10.03 1.07 -1.17
N GLY A 14 10.56 0.99 0.02
CA GLY A 14 11.59 1.92 0.48
C GLY A 14 11.74 1.96 1.98
N VAL A 15 12.60 2.86 2.43
CA VAL A 15 12.78 3.13 3.85
C VAL A 15 11.54 3.88 4.36
N SER A 16 10.99 3.42 5.46
CA SER A 16 9.86 4.09 6.10
C SER A 16 10.27 4.55 7.49
N PRO A 17 10.29 5.86 7.74
CA PRO A 17 10.36 6.36 9.10
C PRO A 17 9.08 5.98 9.85
N ASP A 18 9.15 6.01 11.17
CA ASP A 18 7.98 5.88 12.02
C ASP A 18 6.98 6.99 11.66
N ASN A 19 5.71 6.63 11.56
CA ASN A 19 4.66 7.58 11.23
C ASN A 19 3.85 7.99 12.47
N ASP A 20 3.03 9.03 12.34
CA ASP A 20 2.07 9.41 13.36
C ASP A 20 0.86 8.47 13.37
N VAL A 21 0.07 8.53 14.46
CA VAL A 21 -1.19 7.79 14.55
C VAL A 21 -2.15 8.29 13.48
N HIS A 22 -2.64 7.36 12.66
CA HIS A 22 -3.58 7.66 11.59
C HIS A 22 -4.51 6.48 11.32
N ALA A 23 -5.54 6.73 10.53
CA ALA A 23 -6.43 5.71 10.00
C ALA A 23 -6.75 6.03 8.54
N HIS A 24 -6.92 5.02 7.73
CA HIS A 24 -7.34 5.16 6.34
C HIS A 24 -8.22 3.99 5.91
N HIS A 25 -8.99 4.20 4.86
CA HIS A 25 -9.96 3.20 4.40
C HIS A 25 -9.33 2.05 3.60
N ALA A 26 -8.09 2.20 3.11
CA ALA A 26 -7.40 1.11 2.45
C ALA A 26 -6.99 0.01 3.45
N VAL A 27 -7.07 -1.24 3.05
CA VAL A 27 -6.36 -2.32 3.74
C VAL A 27 -4.88 -2.20 3.42
N GLN A 28 -4.05 -2.27 4.44
CA GLN A 28 -2.59 -2.13 4.32
C GLN A 28 -1.91 -3.44 4.69
N ILE A 29 -0.98 -3.88 3.85
CA ILE A 29 -0.09 -5.02 4.15
C ILE A 29 1.33 -4.47 4.23
N CYS A 30 1.92 -4.55 5.42
CA CYS A 30 3.29 -4.12 5.68
C CYS A 30 4.21 -5.33 5.74
N ILE A 31 5.34 -5.28 5.04
CA ILE A 31 6.33 -6.34 5.04
C ILE A 31 7.70 -5.73 5.36
N GLY A 32 8.27 -6.11 6.49
CA GLY A 32 9.67 -5.83 6.83
C GLY A 32 10.58 -6.77 6.05
N LEU A 33 11.56 -6.24 5.33
CA LEU A 33 12.43 -7.06 4.49
C LEU A 33 13.60 -7.65 5.27
N ASP A 34 14.14 -6.89 6.21
CA ASP A 34 15.35 -7.26 6.96
C ASP A 34 15.04 -7.77 8.36
N ARG A 35 14.03 -7.20 9.00
CA ARG A 35 13.63 -7.54 10.38
C ARG A 35 12.13 -7.40 10.59
N ASP A 36 11.67 -7.78 11.77
CA ASP A 36 10.29 -7.55 12.20
C ASP A 36 9.98 -6.06 12.29
N ILE A 37 8.82 -5.68 11.84
CA ILE A 37 8.19 -4.38 12.05
C ILE A 37 7.15 -4.49 13.16
N SER A 38 6.77 -3.37 13.75
CA SER A 38 5.71 -3.33 14.76
C SER A 38 4.61 -2.36 14.35
N VAL A 39 3.36 -2.72 14.65
CA VAL A 39 2.20 -1.85 14.47
C VAL A 39 1.42 -1.80 15.77
N GLN A 40 1.19 -0.59 16.26
CA GLN A 40 0.33 -0.36 17.41
C GLN A 40 -1.09 -0.13 16.94
N ASP A 41 -2.02 -0.94 17.48
CA ASP A 41 -3.46 -0.79 17.32
C ASP A 41 -3.99 0.11 18.44
N TYR A 42 -4.48 1.30 18.09
CA TYR A 42 -5.03 2.24 19.06
C TYR A 42 -6.49 1.96 19.42
N LYS A 43 -7.18 1.12 18.65
CA LYS A 43 -8.53 0.65 18.98
C LYS A 43 -8.50 -0.52 19.96
N ALA A 44 -7.69 -1.53 19.68
CA ALA A 44 -7.55 -2.71 20.53
C ALA A 44 -6.52 -2.52 21.66
N GLN A 45 -5.75 -1.42 21.68
CA GLN A 45 -4.69 -1.11 22.64
C GLN A 45 -3.63 -2.23 22.70
N SER A 46 -3.26 -2.76 21.53
CA SER A 46 -2.31 -3.86 21.38
C SER A 46 -1.16 -3.50 20.43
N ILE A 47 -0.06 -4.25 20.51
CA ILE A 47 1.07 -4.14 19.59
C ILE A 47 1.21 -5.48 18.87
N HIS A 48 1.29 -5.41 17.56
CA HIS A 48 1.54 -6.53 16.67
C HIS A 48 2.95 -6.43 16.12
N THR A 49 3.73 -7.50 16.25
CA THR A 49 5.12 -7.53 15.76
C THR A 49 5.33 -8.75 14.87
N GLY A 50 6.00 -8.56 13.76
CA GLY A 50 6.34 -9.60 12.80
C GLY A 50 6.78 -9.05 11.46
N GLN A 51 7.24 -9.92 10.56
CA GLN A 51 7.71 -9.51 9.24
C GLN A 51 6.60 -9.19 8.25
N CYS A 52 5.37 -9.67 8.48
CA CYS A 52 4.24 -9.30 7.65
C CYS A 52 3.03 -8.99 8.54
N ILE A 53 2.51 -7.78 8.44
CA ILE A 53 1.37 -7.32 9.22
C ILE A 53 0.31 -6.78 8.27
N VAL A 54 -0.94 -7.23 8.45
CA VAL A 54 -2.12 -6.71 7.76
C VAL A 54 -2.88 -5.81 8.70
N ILE A 55 -3.25 -4.64 8.22
CA ILE A 55 -4.08 -3.65 8.90
C ILE A 55 -5.34 -3.50 8.06
N PHE A 56 -6.49 -3.88 8.63
CA PHE A 56 -7.77 -3.69 7.95
C PHE A 56 -8.19 -2.22 7.95
N GLU A 57 -9.20 -1.92 7.13
CA GLU A 57 -9.69 -0.57 6.92
C GLU A 57 -10.15 0.11 8.22
N ASP A 58 -9.95 1.41 8.29
CA ASP A 58 -10.43 2.31 9.35
C ASP A 58 -9.91 1.99 10.78
N VAL A 59 -8.85 1.19 10.89
CA VAL A 59 -8.19 0.91 12.18
C VAL A 59 -7.17 2.01 12.49
N PRO A 60 -7.33 2.77 13.59
CA PRO A 60 -6.33 3.73 14.03
C PRO A 60 -5.03 3.02 14.43
N HIS A 61 -3.94 3.32 13.75
CA HIS A 61 -2.68 2.62 13.96
C HIS A 61 -1.46 3.53 13.81
N LYS A 62 -0.32 3.02 14.30
CA LYS A 62 1.01 3.60 14.10
C LYS A 62 1.98 2.50 13.72
N LEU A 63 2.71 2.70 12.62
CA LEU A 63 3.76 1.79 12.16
C LEU A 63 5.12 2.22 12.73
N PHE A 64 5.87 1.26 13.24
CA PHE A 64 7.26 1.40 13.67
C PHE A 64 8.14 0.52 12.78
N ALA A 65 8.80 1.13 11.83
CA ALA A 65 9.67 0.47 10.87
C ALA A 65 11.16 0.77 11.11
N GLN A 66 11.50 1.66 12.06
CA GLN A 66 12.86 1.97 12.49
C GLN A 66 13.80 2.33 11.32
N ASP A 67 13.31 3.08 10.34
CA ASP A 67 14.04 3.43 9.11
C ASP A 67 14.52 2.24 8.27
N ASP A 68 13.89 1.07 8.44
CA ASP A 68 14.20 -0.10 7.63
C ASP A 68 13.52 -0.10 6.26
N GLN A 69 14.03 -0.95 5.40
CA GLN A 69 13.42 -1.25 4.10
C GLN A 69 12.13 -2.04 4.30
N ILE A 70 11.03 -1.48 3.81
CA ILE A 70 9.72 -2.11 3.87
C ILE A 70 9.03 -2.12 2.53
N VAL A 71 8.09 -3.05 2.40
CA VAL A 71 7.07 -3.03 1.36
C VAL A 71 5.73 -2.74 2.02
N VAL A 72 5.01 -1.77 1.48
CA VAL A 72 3.63 -1.51 1.89
C VAL A 72 2.72 -1.67 0.68
N ILE A 73 1.71 -2.53 0.82
CA ILE A 73 0.69 -2.77 -0.20
C ILE A 73 -0.61 -2.19 0.32
N TYR A 74 -1.19 -1.28 -0.44
CA TYR A 74 -2.52 -0.72 -0.18
C TYR A 74 -3.54 -1.34 -1.12
N LEU A 75 -4.67 -1.77 -0.58
CA LEU A 75 -5.77 -2.38 -1.31
C LEU A 75 -7.06 -1.60 -1.05
N GLU A 76 -7.75 -1.21 -2.11
CA GLU A 76 -9.10 -0.65 -2.00
C GLU A 76 -10.09 -1.77 -1.64
N PRO A 77 -10.75 -1.71 -0.47
CA PRO A 77 -11.58 -2.82 0.02
C PRO A 77 -12.84 -3.05 -0.79
N GLU A 78 -13.40 -2.03 -1.46
CA GLU A 78 -14.61 -2.16 -2.29
C GLU A 78 -14.35 -2.72 -3.69
N ASP A 79 -13.09 -2.80 -4.12
CA ASP A 79 -12.78 -3.40 -5.42
C ASP A 79 -13.04 -4.90 -5.42
N ARG A 80 -13.81 -5.37 -6.40
CA ARG A 80 -14.23 -6.76 -6.50
C ARG A 80 -13.06 -7.77 -6.57
N HIS A 81 -11.91 -7.36 -7.11
CA HIS A 81 -10.74 -8.24 -7.21
C HIS A 81 -10.01 -8.32 -5.87
N ASN A 82 -10.03 -7.24 -5.09
CA ASN A 82 -9.48 -7.24 -3.74
C ASN A 82 -10.43 -7.95 -2.76
N GLN A 83 -11.74 -7.83 -2.94
CA GLN A 83 -12.74 -8.43 -2.04
C GLN A 83 -12.56 -9.95 -1.87
N GLN A 84 -12.23 -10.68 -2.91
CA GLN A 84 -12.00 -12.13 -2.81
C GLN A 84 -10.81 -12.42 -1.87
N PHE A 85 -9.71 -11.71 -2.03
CA PHE A 85 -8.54 -11.80 -1.17
C PHE A 85 -8.87 -11.40 0.27
N LEU A 86 -9.52 -10.25 0.46
CA LEU A 86 -9.88 -9.73 1.77
C LEU A 86 -10.90 -10.61 2.50
N THR A 87 -11.86 -11.19 1.77
CA THR A 87 -12.82 -12.14 2.34
C THR A 87 -12.11 -13.38 2.88
N ALA A 88 -11.18 -13.94 2.11
CA ALA A 88 -10.42 -15.10 2.56
C ALA A 88 -9.52 -14.77 3.76
N LEU A 89 -8.92 -13.57 3.79
CA LEU A 89 -8.19 -13.10 4.98
C LEU A 89 -9.10 -13.01 6.21
N ARG A 90 -10.28 -12.39 6.09
CA ARG A 90 -11.23 -12.25 7.20
C ARG A 90 -11.80 -13.57 7.70
N GLN A 91 -11.90 -14.58 6.85
CA GLN A 91 -12.32 -15.94 7.28
C GLN A 91 -11.30 -16.62 8.21
N THR A 92 -10.03 -16.27 8.10
CA THR A 92 -8.93 -16.90 8.84
C THR A 92 -8.34 -15.99 9.92
N ARG A 93 -8.75 -14.74 10.00
CA ARG A 93 -8.21 -13.69 10.87
C ARG A 93 -9.34 -12.84 11.46
N SER A 94 -9.03 -12.16 12.58
CA SER A 94 -9.95 -11.16 13.16
C SER A 94 -9.94 -9.86 12.34
N ASP A 95 -11.01 -9.10 12.39
CA ASP A 95 -10.98 -7.70 11.95
C ASP A 95 -10.00 -6.91 12.83
N GLY A 96 -9.26 -6.00 12.21
CA GLY A 96 -8.25 -5.20 12.90
C GLY A 96 -6.84 -5.41 12.35
N ILE A 97 -5.87 -5.66 13.24
CA ILE A 97 -4.47 -5.88 12.85
C ILE A 97 -4.09 -7.34 13.07
N ASN A 98 -3.45 -7.93 12.08
CA ASN A 98 -3.05 -9.33 12.12
C ASN A 98 -1.62 -9.52 11.61
N THR A 99 -0.86 -10.38 12.29
CA THR A 99 0.45 -10.83 11.82
C THR A 99 0.27 -12.06 10.92
N LEU A 100 0.91 -12.04 9.77
CA LEU A 100 0.94 -13.15 8.83
C LEU A 100 2.31 -13.84 8.87
N PRO A 101 2.35 -15.17 8.84
CA PRO A 101 3.61 -15.89 8.77
C PRO A 101 4.19 -15.76 7.34
N LEU A 102 5.39 -15.18 7.24
CA LEU A 102 6.24 -15.28 6.05
C LEU A 102 7.46 -16.12 6.40
N THR A 103 7.80 -17.06 5.54
CA THR A 103 9.04 -17.82 5.67
C THR A 103 10.22 -17.00 5.15
N GLY A 104 11.43 -17.25 5.66
CA GLY A 104 12.64 -16.61 5.14
C GLY A 104 12.85 -16.84 3.63
N LYS A 105 12.34 -17.95 3.09
CA LYS A 105 12.36 -18.22 1.64
C LYS A 105 11.45 -17.27 0.85
N GLU A 106 10.26 -16.98 1.38
CA GLU A 106 9.30 -16.05 0.76
C GLU A 106 9.80 -14.61 0.86
N LEU A 107 10.38 -14.22 1.99
CA LEU A 107 11.00 -12.91 2.16
C LEU A 107 12.18 -12.71 1.21
N GLY A 108 13.08 -13.69 1.12
CA GLY A 108 14.20 -13.65 0.17
C GLY A 108 13.73 -13.55 -1.28
N TYR A 109 12.65 -14.25 -1.63
CA TYR A 109 12.05 -14.16 -2.97
C TYR A 109 11.45 -12.77 -3.23
N ILE A 110 10.71 -12.21 -2.26
CA ILE A 110 10.15 -10.85 -2.35
C ILE A 110 11.29 -9.84 -2.52
N SER A 111 12.31 -9.89 -1.66
CA SER A 111 13.46 -8.99 -1.69
C SER A 111 14.19 -9.04 -3.04
N GLN A 112 14.48 -10.23 -3.57
CA GLN A 112 15.13 -10.40 -4.85
C GLN A 112 14.35 -9.76 -6.01
N HIS A 113 13.04 -9.92 -6.06
CA HIS A 113 12.22 -9.43 -7.18
C HIS A 113 11.82 -7.96 -7.06
N LEU A 114 12.06 -7.35 -5.91
CA LEU A 114 11.83 -5.91 -5.71
C LEU A 114 13.01 -5.05 -6.11
N PHE A 115 14.24 -5.55 -6.01
CA PHE A 115 15.44 -4.73 -6.18
C PHE A 115 16.22 -5.02 -7.47
N THR A 116 16.10 -6.22 -8.04
CA THR A 116 16.87 -6.60 -9.26
C THR A 116 16.07 -6.49 -10.54
N ASP A 117 14.81 -6.89 -10.50
CA ASP A 117 13.90 -6.81 -11.66
C ASP A 117 12.48 -6.72 -11.07
N VAL A 118 11.97 -5.50 -10.97
CA VAL A 118 10.72 -5.20 -10.23
C VAL A 118 9.55 -5.94 -10.87
N ASP A 119 9.47 -7.25 -10.63
CA ASP A 119 8.36 -8.11 -11.02
C ASP A 119 7.33 -8.19 -9.87
N ILE A 120 6.49 -7.19 -9.83
CA ILE A 120 5.46 -7.07 -8.79
C ILE A 120 4.42 -8.18 -8.88
N ASP A 121 4.19 -8.75 -10.05
CA ASP A 121 3.31 -9.91 -10.18
C ASP A 121 3.83 -11.10 -9.38
N LYS A 122 5.15 -11.29 -9.36
CA LYS A 122 5.78 -12.32 -8.54
C LYS A 122 5.70 -12.02 -7.05
N VAL A 123 5.92 -10.75 -6.66
CA VAL A 123 5.77 -10.32 -5.26
C VAL A 123 4.34 -10.56 -4.79
N TRP A 124 3.36 -10.13 -5.58
CA TRP A 124 1.95 -10.33 -5.27
C TRP A 124 1.56 -11.81 -5.18
N LYS A 125 2.01 -12.63 -6.11
CA LYS A 125 1.81 -14.10 -6.05
C LYS A 125 2.42 -14.71 -4.80
N THR A 126 3.60 -14.24 -4.39
CA THR A 126 4.27 -14.73 -3.18
C THR A 126 3.50 -14.35 -1.93
N VAL A 127 3.04 -13.11 -1.82
CA VAL A 127 2.21 -12.65 -0.71
C VAL A 127 0.90 -13.45 -0.65
N ASN A 128 0.21 -13.63 -1.78
CA ASN A 128 -1.01 -14.44 -1.84
C ASN A 128 -0.78 -15.87 -1.38
N LYS A 129 0.32 -16.50 -1.81
CA LYS A 129 0.68 -17.86 -1.38
C LYS A 129 0.97 -17.93 0.11
N ALA A 130 1.72 -16.97 0.65
CA ALA A 130 2.04 -16.91 2.07
C ALA A 130 0.81 -16.74 2.96
N VAL A 131 -0.20 -16.04 2.44
CA VAL A 131 -1.49 -15.86 3.12
C VAL A 131 -2.42 -17.06 2.94
N GLY A 132 -2.00 -18.09 2.18
CA GLY A 132 -2.79 -19.31 1.93
C GLY A 132 -3.84 -19.14 0.83
N LEU A 133 -3.68 -18.15 -0.04
CA LEU A 133 -4.64 -17.85 -1.10
C LEU A 133 -4.13 -18.27 -2.48
N VAL A 134 -4.96 -19.02 -3.21
CA VAL A 134 -4.70 -19.47 -4.58
C VAL A 134 -5.21 -18.45 -5.60
N TYR A 135 -5.15 -17.17 -5.31
CA TYR A 135 -5.68 -16.15 -6.21
C TYR A 135 -4.59 -15.27 -6.81
N SER A 136 -4.56 -15.16 -8.13
CA SER A 136 -3.70 -14.24 -8.87
C SER A 136 -4.57 -13.28 -9.68
N PRO A 137 -4.92 -12.10 -9.16
CA PRO A 137 -5.52 -11.09 -10.01
C PRO A 137 -4.51 -10.67 -11.07
N ALA A 138 -4.95 -10.56 -12.31
CA ALA A 138 -4.16 -9.88 -13.32
C ALA A 138 -3.88 -8.46 -12.84
N LEU A 139 -2.62 -8.10 -12.65
CA LEU A 139 -2.24 -6.74 -12.35
C LEU A 139 -2.43 -5.92 -13.62
N SER A 140 -3.37 -4.99 -13.58
CA SER A 140 -3.55 -4.05 -14.69
C SER A 140 -2.40 -3.03 -14.69
N SER A 141 -2.06 -2.53 -15.87
CA SER A 141 -0.93 -1.67 -16.15
C SER A 141 -0.85 -0.40 -15.28
N ARG A 142 0.39 0.12 -15.11
CA ARG A 142 0.66 1.44 -14.53
C ARG A 142 -0.17 2.52 -15.20
N PRO A 143 -0.50 3.64 -14.50
CA PRO A 143 -1.13 4.78 -15.13
C PRO A 143 -0.38 5.19 -16.40
N GLU A 144 -1.09 5.28 -17.52
CA GLU A 144 -0.48 5.65 -18.81
C GLU A 144 -0.30 7.16 -18.94
N ASP A 145 -1.17 7.95 -18.31
CA ASP A 145 -1.13 9.41 -18.39
C ASP A 145 0.08 9.99 -17.63
N LYS A 146 0.96 10.66 -18.37
CA LYS A 146 2.17 11.29 -17.83
C LYS A 146 1.89 12.32 -16.74
N ARG A 147 0.73 12.98 -16.78
CA ARG A 147 0.34 13.99 -15.78
C ARG A 147 -0.03 13.33 -14.47
N VAL A 148 -0.70 12.19 -14.51
CA VAL A 148 -1.01 11.39 -13.32
C VAL A 148 0.28 10.89 -12.68
N ARG A 149 1.22 10.39 -13.47
CA ARG A 149 2.55 9.98 -12.96
C ARG A 149 3.29 11.13 -12.29
N ALA A 150 3.33 12.32 -12.92
CA ALA A 150 3.97 13.48 -12.33
C ALA A 150 3.32 13.89 -10.99
N VAL A 151 2.00 13.82 -10.88
CA VAL A 151 1.28 14.10 -9.62
C VAL A 151 1.66 13.10 -8.53
N ILE A 152 1.76 11.82 -8.87
CA ILE A 152 2.18 10.77 -7.96
C ILE A 152 3.60 11.03 -7.43
N ASP A 153 4.53 11.36 -8.33
CA ASP A 153 5.91 11.66 -7.96
C ASP A 153 6.00 12.89 -7.03
N ILE A 154 5.16 13.91 -7.27
CA ILE A 154 5.08 15.09 -6.40
C ILE A 154 4.57 14.69 -5.02
N ILE A 155 3.46 13.94 -4.93
CA ILE A 155 2.91 13.48 -3.66
C ILE A 155 3.96 12.67 -2.89
N ALA A 156 4.64 11.75 -3.57
CA ALA A 156 5.66 10.91 -2.98
C ALA A 156 6.87 11.70 -2.44
N SER A 157 7.21 12.83 -3.08
CA SER A 157 8.33 13.68 -2.65
C SER A 157 8.00 14.61 -1.47
N GLN A 158 6.71 14.80 -1.16
CA GLN A 158 6.22 15.77 -0.16
C GLN A 158 5.64 15.11 1.09
N ARG A 159 6.19 13.98 1.53
CA ARG A 159 5.72 13.27 2.72
C ARG A 159 5.62 14.17 3.95
N GLY A 160 4.51 14.03 4.68
CA GLY A 160 4.25 14.78 5.90
C GLY A 160 3.90 16.25 5.70
N CYS A 161 3.81 16.75 4.46
CA CYS A 161 3.35 18.08 4.15
C CYS A 161 1.88 18.07 3.73
N ALA A 162 1.13 19.10 4.12
CA ALA A 162 -0.21 19.29 3.59
C ALA A 162 -0.13 19.54 2.07
N ILE A 163 -0.75 18.65 1.30
CA ILE A 163 -0.75 18.74 -0.16
C ILE A 163 -2.00 19.47 -0.63
N ASP A 164 -1.81 20.58 -1.33
CA ASP A 164 -2.89 21.37 -1.90
C ASP A 164 -3.24 20.91 -3.32
N MET A 165 -4.52 20.68 -3.58
CA MET A 165 -5.05 20.31 -4.89
C MET A 165 -4.83 21.37 -5.95
N ALA A 166 -4.87 22.66 -5.59
CA ALA A 166 -4.57 23.75 -6.51
C ALA A 166 -3.10 23.72 -6.95
N PHE A 167 -2.20 23.43 -6.02
CA PHE A 167 -0.78 23.24 -6.31
C PHE A 167 -0.57 22.06 -7.28
N LEU A 168 -1.11 20.87 -6.98
CA LEU A 168 -0.96 19.69 -7.83
C LEU A 168 -1.51 19.94 -9.25
N SER A 169 -2.71 20.53 -9.35
CA SER A 169 -3.36 20.78 -10.62
C SER A 169 -2.58 21.79 -11.47
N SER A 170 -1.97 22.81 -10.84
CA SER A 170 -1.11 23.78 -11.53
C SER A 170 0.14 23.14 -12.14
N LYS A 171 0.74 22.16 -11.47
CA LYS A 171 1.94 21.45 -11.96
C LYS A 171 1.70 20.62 -13.22
N VAL A 172 0.47 20.22 -13.46
CA VAL A 172 0.09 19.40 -14.62
C VAL A 172 -0.85 20.12 -15.59
N PHE A 173 -1.01 21.43 -15.41
CA PHE A 173 -1.85 22.29 -16.27
C PHE A 173 -3.29 21.81 -16.43
N LEU A 174 -3.89 21.35 -15.33
CA LEU A 174 -5.28 20.93 -15.25
C LEU A 174 -6.05 21.76 -14.23
N SER A 175 -7.38 21.82 -14.35
CA SER A 175 -8.20 22.29 -13.23
C SER A 175 -8.26 21.22 -12.14
N PRO A 176 -8.49 21.57 -10.86
CA PRO A 176 -8.64 20.60 -9.77
C PRO A 176 -9.67 19.50 -10.06
N SER A 177 -10.82 19.87 -10.61
CA SER A 177 -11.87 18.92 -11.00
C SER A 177 -11.38 17.94 -12.07
N ARG A 178 -10.71 18.47 -13.12
CA ARG A 178 -10.20 17.64 -14.21
C ARG A 178 -9.12 16.68 -13.72
N LEU A 179 -8.23 17.16 -12.84
CA LEU A 179 -7.21 16.30 -12.21
C LEU A 179 -7.86 15.19 -11.37
N THR A 180 -8.85 15.50 -10.53
CA THR A 180 -9.55 14.51 -9.72
C THR A 180 -10.18 13.41 -10.57
N HIS A 181 -10.86 13.78 -11.68
CA HIS A 181 -11.46 12.80 -12.59
C HIS A 181 -10.41 11.94 -13.29
N LEU A 182 -9.39 12.57 -13.86
CA LEU A 182 -8.32 11.87 -14.56
C LEU A 182 -7.57 10.92 -13.63
N PHE A 183 -7.22 11.37 -12.43
CA PHE A 183 -6.53 10.55 -11.44
C PHE A 183 -7.37 9.32 -11.05
N LYS A 184 -8.66 9.52 -10.75
CA LYS A 184 -9.56 8.40 -10.44
C LYS A 184 -9.71 7.42 -11.61
N GLN A 185 -9.75 7.92 -12.84
CA GLN A 185 -9.83 7.08 -14.05
C GLN A 185 -8.57 6.21 -14.21
N GLU A 186 -7.39 6.78 -14.00
CA GLU A 186 -6.10 6.12 -14.22
C GLU A 186 -5.66 5.23 -13.05
N VAL A 187 -5.93 5.68 -11.81
CA VAL A 187 -5.46 5.02 -10.57
C VAL A 187 -6.55 4.19 -9.91
N GLY A 188 -7.82 4.44 -10.25
CA GLY A 188 -8.97 3.72 -9.69
C GLY A 188 -9.52 4.31 -8.39
N ILE A 189 -8.71 5.06 -7.64
CA ILE A 189 -9.10 5.69 -6.37
C ILE A 189 -9.07 7.22 -6.45
N PRO A 190 -9.85 7.93 -5.62
CA PRO A 190 -9.77 9.38 -5.53
C PRO A 190 -8.38 9.86 -5.10
N ILE A 191 -7.89 10.94 -5.69
CA ILE A 191 -6.58 11.53 -5.33
C ILE A 191 -6.50 11.91 -3.85
N SER A 192 -7.61 12.34 -3.22
CA SER A 192 -7.66 12.66 -1.80
C SER A 192 -7.39 11.42 -0.93
N ARG A 193 -7.90 10.25 -1.31
CA ARG A 193 -7.57 8.98 -0.65
C ARG A 193 -6.11 8.62 -0.83
N PHE A 194 -5.62 8.78 -2.04
CA PHE A 194 -4.22 8.49 -2.35
C PHE A 194 -3.26 9.34 -1.51
N ILE A 195 -3.55 10.64 -1.32
CA ILE A 195 -2.75 11.54 -0.48
C ILE A 195 -2.70 11.05 0.98
N VAL A 196 -3.79 10.53 1.51
CA VAL A 196 -3.85 10.01 2.90
C VAL A 196 -3.01 8.75 3.09
N TRP A 197 -2.73 8.01 2.02
CA TRP A 197 -1.87 6.82 2.09
C TRP A 197 -0.37 7.14 2.15
N TRP A 198 0.01 8.40 1.88
CA TRP A 198 1.40 8.87 1.78
C TRP A 198 1.78 9.93 2.81
#